data_41b676bb6e99e8fed0deb71b77c5ea2e
#
_entry.id   41b676bb6e99e8fed0deb71b77c5ea2e
#
_cell.length_a   1.000
_cell.length_b   1.000
_cell.length_c   1.000
_cell.angle_alpha   90.00
_cell.angle_beta   90.00
_cell.angle_gamma   90.00
#
_symmetry.space_group_name_H-M   'P 1'
#
loop_
_entity.id
_entity.type
_entity.pdbx_description
1 polymer ?
#
loop_
_entity_poly.entity_id
_entity_poly.type
_entity_poly.pdbx_seq_one_letter_code
_entity_poly.pdbx_strand_id
1 'polypeptide(L)'
;PRPWKKEPKRNVDQVMNCDLSVDMFTKDGVKLIGISGKDVNDNNEKLILGYVWSLILHYSIGGAVTETKDNNDNTAKKPAKNALLEWAIGRTSEYPNINKFQPYDLSMCALLDSYVPDKINYYSLNPADSQHNAQLAADVMEQLGISVYIYPDDLEANDGKVDEKTLLTQLAAAKKVLDNLKPVEKAAPAPQPEPQPAPVVDNHEKEEAERLAKEKAEAERLAKE
;
A
#
# COMPACT_ATOMS: atom_id res chain seq x y z
N PRO A 1 -9.89 19.03 -34.12
CA PRO A 1 -9.86 17.65 -33.63
C PRO A 1 -10.69 16.77 -34.54
N ARG A 2 -10.13 15.63 -34.99
CA ARG A 2 -10.89 14.66 -35.77
C ARG A 2 -12.01 14.11 -34.87
N PRO A 3 -13.27 14.03 -35.32
CA PRO A 3 -14.35 13.47 -34.50
C PRO A 3 -14.12 11.96 -34.30
N TRP A 4 -14.27 11.51 -33.08
CA TRP A 4 -14.26 10.08 -32.77
C TRP A 4 -15.49 9.40 -33.35
N LYS A 5 -15.40 8.12 -33.70
CA LYS A 5 -16.51 7.33 -34.22
C LYS A 5 -17.16 6.53 -33.11
N LYS A 6 -18.45 6.71 -32.89
CA LYS A 6 -19.21 6.05 -31.83
C LYS A 6 -19.25 4.53 -31.99
N GLU A 7 -19.36 4.03 -33.23
CA GLU A 7 -19.41 2.61 -33.55
C GLU A 7 -18.44 2.27 -34.68
N PRO A 8 -17.13 2.17 -34.39
CA PRO A 8 -16.14 1.91 -35.42
C PRO A 8 -16.20 0.43 -35.85
N LYS A 9 -16.73 0.17 -37.06
CA LYS A 9 -16.83 -1.18 -37.63
C LYS A 9 -15.56 -1.62 -38.36
N ARG A 10 -14.79 -0.68 -38.90
CA ARG A 10 -13.54 -0.97 -39.64
C ARG A 10 -12.37 -0.82 -38.71
N ASN A 11 -11.38 -1.70 -38.81
CA ASN A 11 -10.16 -1.64 -38.01
C ASN A 11 -9.48 -0.27 -38.06
N VAL A 12 -9.44 0.35 -39.24
CA VAL A 12 -8.85 1.71 -39.38
C VAL A 12 -9.59 2.76 -38.54
N ASP A 13 -10.90 2.65 -38.38
CA ASP A 13 -11.70 3.56 -37.55
C ASP A 13 -11.47 3.30 -36.05
N GLN A 14 -11.22 2.05 -35.67
CA GLN A 14 -10.87 1.64 -34.30
C GLN A 14 -9.50 2.18 -33.92
N VAL A 15 -8.48 1.98 -34.76
CA VAL A 15 -7.14 2.56 -34.59
C VAL A 15 -7.19 4.07 -34.50
N MET A 16 -7.98 4.76 -35.35
CA MET A 16 -8.14 6.22 -35.28
C MET A 16 -8.74 6.70 -33.95
N ASN A 17 -9.68 5.97 -33.38
CA ASN A 17 -10.24 6.32 -32.06
C ASN A 17 -9.17 6.14 -30.95
N CYS A 18 -8.38 5.08 -31.02
CA CYS A 18 -7.27 4.87 -30.07
C CYS A 18 -6.19 5.96 -30.23
N ASP A 19 -5.83 6.35 -31.47
CA ASP A 19 -4.89 7.45 -31.71
C ASP A 19 -5.39 8.79 -31.13
N LEU A 20 -6.70 9.06 -31.26
CA LEU A 20 -7.30 10.26 -30.64
C LEU A 20 -7.16 10.28 -29.12
N SER A 21 -7.27 9.10 -28.47
CA SER A 21 -7.04 8.97 -27.02
C SER A 21 -5.57 9.28 -26.67
N VAL A 22 -4.62 8.66 -27.37
CA VAL A 22 -3.19 8.89 -27.16
C VAL A 22 -2.84 10.37 -27.39
N ASP A 23 -3.33 10.96 -28.48
CA ASP A 23 -3.13 12.37 -28.81
C ASP A 23 -3.69 13.33 -27.75
N MET A 24 -4.88 13.02 -27.21
CA MET A 24 -5.55 13.84 -26.21
C MET A 24 -4.69 13.91 -24.93
N PHE A 25 -4.26 12.77 -24.41
CA PHE A 25 -3.46 12.73 -23.19
C PHE A 25 -2.05 13.31 -23.41
N THR A 26 -1.45 13.10 -24.59
CA THR A 26 -0.17 13.75 -24.94
C THR A 26 -0.28 15.27 -24.94
N LYS A 27 -1.38 15.83 -25.46
CA LYS A 27 -1.65 17.28 -25.45
C LYS A 27 -1.90 17.82 -24.05
N ASP A 28 -2.46 16.99 -23.17
CA ASP A 28 -2.64 17.33 -21.74
C ASP A 28 -1.36 17.21 -20.92
N GLY A 29 -0.24 16.85 -21.54
CA GLY A 29 1.08 16.80 -20.91
C GLY A 29 1.51 15.44 -20.38
N VAL A 30 0.72 14.39 -20.63
CA VAL A 30 1.12 13.01 -20.25
C VAL A 30 2.31 12.61 -21.12
N LYS A 31 3.40 12.17 -20.48
CA LYS A 31 4.59 11.67 -21.17
C LYS A 31 4.35 10.23 -21.65
N LEU A 32 3.92 10.09 -22.90
CA LEU A 32 3.73 8.81 -23.56
C LEU A 32 4.90 8.53 -24.49
N ILE A 33 5.58 7.39 -24.31
CA ILE A 33 6.75 7.01 -25.08
C ILE A 33 6.50 5.67 -25.75
N GLY A 34 6.63 5.64 -27.09
CA GLY A 34 6.62 4.40 -27.87
C GLY A 34 5.27 3.66 -27.93
N ILE A 35 4.14 4.35 -27.66
CA ILE A 35 2.81 3.80 -27.83
C ILE A 35 2.03 4.58 -28.90
N SER A 36 1.29 3.86 -29.71
CA SER A 36 0.38 4.38 -30.74
C SER A 36 -1.03 3.82 -30.56
N GLY A 37 -2.02 4.42 -31.21
CA GLY A 37 -3.38 3.88 -31.22
C GLY A 37 -3.46 2.47 -31.81
N LYS A 38 -2.55 2.13 -32.73
CA LYS A 38 -2.45 0.76 -33.26
C LYS A 38 -2.06 -0.24 -32.17
N ASP A 39 -1.10 0.08 -31.29
CA ASP A 39 -0.68 -0.79 -30.19
C ASP A 39 -1.83 -1.06 -29.21
N VAL A 40 -2.64 -0.02 -28.95
CA VAL A 40 -3.86 -0.15 -28.10
C VAL A 40 -4.89 -1.02 -28.79
N ASN A 41 -5.16 -0.79 -30.08
CA ASN A 41 -6.12 -1.57 -30.85
C ASN A 41 -5.73 -3.05 -31.02
N ASP A 42 -4.45 -3.32 -31.17
CA ASP A 42 -3.88 -4.67 -31.34
C ASP A 42 -3.70 -5.40 -30.00
N ASN A 43 -4.18 -4.83 -28.88
CA ASN A 43 -4.06 -5.38 -27.53
C ASN A 43 -2.61 -5.67 -27.11
N ASN A 44 -1.66 -4.78 -27.43
CA ASN A 44 -0.30 -4.88 -26.93
C ASN A 44 -0.27 -4.61 -25.42
N GLU A 45 -0.45 -5.66 -24.62
CA GLU A 45 -0.62 -5.60 -23.17
C GLU A 45 0.49 -4.79 -22.49
N LYS A 46 1.76 -5.03 -22.84
CA LYS A 46 2.91 -4.35 -22.26
C LYS A 46 2.84 -2.83 -22.48
N LEU A 47 2.49 -2.39 -23.67
CA LEU A 47 2.38 -0.97 -24.00
C LEU A 47 1.13 -0.36 -23.37
N ILE A 48 0.01 -1.08 -23.33
CA ILE A 48 -1.22 -0.64 -22.66
C ILE A 48 -0.98 -0.44 -21.16
N LEU A 49 -0.32 -1.38 -20.48
CA LEU A 49 0.04 -1.24 -19.06
C LEU A 49 0.97 -0.04 -18.83
N GLY A 50 1.93 0.17 -19.73
CA GLY A 50 2.78 1.36 -19.69
C GLY A 50 2.01 2.67 -19.89
N TYR A 51 1.03 2.66 -20.78
CA TYR A 51 0.13 3.77 -21.03
C TYR A 51 -0.71 4.12 -19.78
N VAL A 52 -1.40 3.12 -19.22
CA VAL A 52 -2.20 3.28 -18.00
C VAL A 52 -1.33 3.79 -16.85
N TRP A 53 -0.12 3.23 -16.67
CA TRP A 53 0.82 3.70 -15.66
C TRP A 53 1.21 5.18 -15.86
N SER A 54 1.42 5.63 -17.09
CA SER A 54 1.72 7.04 -17.40
C SER A 54 0.56 7.96 -17.03
N LEU A 55 -0.69 7.51 -17.21
CA LEU A 55 -1.88 8.25 -16.77
C LEU A 55 -1.95 8.33 -15.24
N ILE A 56 -1.70 7.24 -14.52
CA ILE A 56 -1.66 7.21 -13.06
C ILE A 56 -0.58 8.17 -12.54
N LEU A 57 0.61 8.13 -13.11
CA LEU A 57 1.71 9.03 -12.76
C LEU A 57 1.34 10.50 -12.94
N HIS A 58 0.64 10.83 -14.03
CA HIS A 58 0.29 12.22 -14.34
C HIS A 58 -0.87 12.72 -13.48
N TYR A 59 -1.99 12.00 -13.47
CA TYR A 59 -3.23 12.50 -12.86
C TYR A 59 -3.35 12.17 -11.37
N SER A 60 -2.93 10.99 -10.95
CA SER A 60 -3.08 10.58 -9.55
C SER A 60 -1.88 11.00 -8.71
N ILE A 61 -0.68 10.60 -9.10
CA ILE A 61 0.53 10.84 -8.29
C ILE A 61 1.00 12.29 -8.47
N GLY A 62 1.05 12.80 -9.71
CA GLY A 62 1.40 14.19 -10.00
C GLY A 62 0.43 15.17 -9.37
N GLY A 63 -0.87 14.90 -9.46
CA GLY A 63 -1.92 15.71 -8.83
C GLY A 63 -1.80 15.75 -7.30
N ALA A 64 -1.51 14.62 -6.66
CA ALA A 64 -1.37 14.55 -5.20
C ALA A 64 -0.19 15.37 -4.63
N VAL A 65 0.79 15.71 -5.46
CA VAL A 65 2.02 16.43 -5.04
C VAL A 65 2.00 17.91 -5.40
N THR A 66 1.22 18.32 -6.42
CA THR A 66 1.19 19.72 -6.89
C THR A 66 0.47 20.68 -5.94
N GLU A 67 -0.27 20.21 -4.94
CA GLU A 67 -0.97 21.07 -3.99
C GLU A 67 -0.07 21.65 -2.88
N THR A 68 1.16 21.16 -2.73
CA THR A 68 2.16 21.80 -1.86
C THR A 68 2.87 22.92 -2.61
N LYS A 69 2.21 24.04 -2.78
CA LYS A 69 2.81 25.28 -3.29
C LYS A 69 3.65 25.98 -2.21
N ASP A 70 4.88 25.53 -2.05
CA ASP A 70 5.92 26.40 -1.53
C ASP A 70 6.47 27.25 -2.66
N ASN A 71 6.02 28.51 -2.68
CA ASN A 71 6.29 29.49 -3.74
C ASN A 71 7.74 30.04 -3.71
N ASN A 72 8.71 29.35 -3.14
CA ASN A 72 10.01 29.98 -2.94
C ASN A 72 11.25 29.08 -3.01
N ASP A 73 11.26 28.05 -3.83
CA ASP A 73 12.53 27.34 -4.04
C ASP A 73 12.78 26.94 -5.49
N ASN A 74 13.89 27.46 -6.02
CA ASN A 74 14.43 27.26 -7.35
C ASN A 74 15.22 25.92 -7.46
N THR A 75 14.89 24.95 -6.60
CA THR A 75 15.49 23.62 -6.59
C THR A 75 14.81 22.73 -7.63
N ALA A 76 15.59 21.90 -8.30
CA ALA A 76 15.11 20.97 -9.33
C ALA A 76 13.90 20.19 -8.80
N LYS A 77 12.74 20.30 -9.50
CA LYS A 77 11.49 19.60 -9.13
C LYS A 77 11.78 18.13 -8.89
N LYS A 78 11.70 17.69 -7.63
CA LYS A 78 11.80 16.27 -7.30
C LYS A 78 10.74 15.48 -8.07
N PRO A 79 11.04 14.27 -8.55
CA PRO A 79 10.01 13.42 -9.14
C PRO A 79 8.83 13.26 -8.16
N ALA A 80 7.61 13.38 -8.65
CA ALA A 80 6.40 13.33 -7.83
C ALA A 80 6.32 12.07 -6.95
N LYS A 81 6.83 10.93 -7.44
CA LYS A 81 6.90 9.69 -6.66
C LYS A 81 7.78 9.82 -5.40
N ASN A 82 8.92 10.52 -5.50
CA ASN A 82 9.83 10.69 -4.36
C ASN A 82 9.20 11.62 -3.32
N ALA A 83 8.55 12.69 -3.75
CA ALA A 83 7.85 13.61 -2.86
C ALA A 83 6.69 12.93 -2.11
N LEU A 84 5.98 12.01 -2.76
CA LEU A 84 4.90 11.24 -2.15
C LEU A 84 5.42 10.27 -1.07
N LEU A 85 6.50 9.55 -1.37
CA LEU A 85 7.14 8.67 -0.38
C LEU A 85 7.75 9.47 0.78
N GLU A 86 8.42 10.59 0.52
CA GLU A 86 8.98 11.47 1.55
C GLU A 86 7.87 12.02 2.47
N TRP A 87 6.72 12.40 1.91
CA TRP A 87 5.56 12.79 2.71
C TRP A 87 5.11 11.67 3.65
N ALA A 88 4.93 10.45 3.12
CA ALA A 88 4.47 9.32 3.93
C ALA A 88 5.50 8.95 5.02
N ILE A 89 6.79 8.90 4.68
CA ILE A 89 7.88 8.64 5.62
C ILE A 89 7.95 9.73 6.68
N GLY A 90 7.89 11.00 6.28
CA GLY A 90 7.94 12.13 7.22
C GLY A 90 6.79 12.11 8.22
N ARG A 91 5.59 11.66 7.79
CA ARG A 91 4.42 11.53 8.68
C ARG A 91 4.52 10.36 9.66
N THR A 92 5.32 9.35 9.33
CA THR A 92 5.43 8.10 10.10
C THR A 92 6.78 7.92 10.80
N SER A 93 7.70 8.87 10.66
CA SER A 93 9.08 8.77 11.18
C SER A 93 9.19 8.66 12.70
N GLU A 94 8.22 9.16 13.44
CA GLU A 94 8.20 9.12 14.91
C GLU A 94 7.54 7.85 15.47
N TYR A 95 6.97 7.01 14.59
CA TYR A 95 6.32 5.80 15.03
C TYR A 95 7.33 4.66 15.19
N PRO A 96 7.27 3.88 16.29
CA PRO A 96 8.15 2.75 16.50
C PRO A 96 7.94 1.68 15.41
N ASN A 97 8.96 0.89 15.12
CA ASN A 97 8.96 -0.20 14.13
C ASN A 97 8.79 0.25 12.66
N ILE A 98 8.84 1.56 12.36
CA ILE A 98 8.77 2.07 10.99
C ILE A 98 10.09 2.73 10.62
N ASN A 99 11.00 1.97 9.98
CA ASN A 99 12.26 2.48 9.46
C ASN A 99 12.18 2.92 7.99
N LYS A 100 11.25 2.33 7.27
CA LYS A 100 10.88 2.63 5.89
C LYS A 100 9.37 2.50 5.81
N PHE A 101 8.73 2.89 4.69
CA PHE A 101 7.31 2.61 4.50
C PHE A 101 7.09 1.12 4.16
N GLN A 102 7.67 0.27 5.01
CA GLN A 102 7.62 -1.19 5.07
C GLN A 102 7.82 -1.60 6.55
N PRO A 103 7.05 -2.54 7.08
CA PRO A 103 5.95 -3.26 6.44
C PRO A 103 4.75 -2.35 6.14
N TYR A 104 4.08 -2.60 5.04
CA TYR A 104 2.99 -1.74 4.54
C TYR A 104 1.84 -1.59 5.56
N ASP A 105 1.42 -2.71 6.15
CA ASP A 105 0.33 -2.79 7.13
C ASP A 105 0.54 -1.81 8.29
N LEU A 106 1.67 -1.89 8.98
CA LEU A 106 2.03 -0.99 10.08
C LEU A 106 2.25 0.45 9.61
N SER A 107 2.93 0.64 8.48
CA SER A 107 3.21 1.99 7.96
C SER A 107 1.92 2.70 7.55
N MET A 108 0.95 1.97 6.99
CA MET A 108 -0.34 2.54 6.64
C MET A 108 -1.16 2.83 7.90
N CYS A 109 -1.16 1.95 8.89
CA CYS A 109 -1.79 2.19 10.20
C CYS A 109 -1.22 3.45 10.87
N ALA A 110 0.10 3.62 10.89
CA ALA A 110 0.76 4.81 11.43
C ALA A 110 0.38 6.09 10.67
N LEU A 111 0.34 6.00 9.33
CA LEU A 111 -0.07 7.14 8.50
C LEU A 111 -1.51 7.56 8.81
N LEU A 112 -2.44 6.63 8.91
CA LEU A 112 -3.84 6.90 9.25
C LEU A 112 -3.98 7.43 10.68
N ASP A 113 -3.29 6.84 11.65
CA ASP A 113 -3.29 7.30 13.05
C ASP A 113 -2.77 8.74 13.18
N SER A 114 -1.85 9.17 12.33
CA SER A 114 -1.36 10.55 12.32
C SER A 114 -2.41 11.60 11.91
N TYR A 115 -3.55 11.19 11.34
CA TYR A 115 -4.66 12.05 10.94
C TYR A 115 -5.96 11.76 11.70
N VAL A 116 -6.23 10.48 12.01
CA VAL A 116 -7.48 10.02 12.61
C VAL A 116 -7.24 9.03 13.77
N PRO A 117 -6.57 9.46 14.85
CA PRO A 117 -6.22 8.58 15.98
C PRO A 117 -7.44 8.04 16.76
N ASP A 118 -8.60 8.63 16.56
CA ASP A 118 -9.88 8.15 17.09
C ASP A 118 -10.42 6.92 16.35
N LYS A 119 -9.95 6.68 15.11
CA LYS A 119 -10.36 5.52 14.31
C LYS A 119 -9.36 4.38 14.35
N ILE A 120 -8.09 4.70 14.55
CA ILE A 120 -7.02 3.71 14.59
C ILE A 120 -5.98 4.12 15.63
N ASN A 121 -5.72 3.25 16.60
CA ASN A 121 -4.71 3.47 17.62
C ASN A 121 -3.48 2.61 17.30
N TYR A 122 -2.49 3.21 16.67
CA TYR A 122 -1.26 2.52 16.29
C TYR A 122 -0.58 1.79 17.44
N TYR A 123 -0.54 2.40 18.62
CA TYR A 123 0.17 1.86 19.79
C TYR A 123 -0.50 0.65 20.43
N SER A 124 -1.73 0.35 20.07
CA SER A 124 -2.43 -0.87 20.50
C SER A 124 -2.26 -2.05 19.55
N LEU A 125 -1.61 -1.84 18.39
CA LEU A 125 -1.45 -2.86 17.38
C LEU A 125 -0.37 -3.88 17.74
N ASN A 126 -0.59 -5.14 17.40
CA ASN A 126 0.43 -6.17 17.44
C ASN A 126 1.22 -6.17 16.12
N PRO A 127 2.53 -5.82 16.13
CA PRO A 127 3.33 -5.81 14.90
C PRO A 127 3.45 -7.16 14.18
N ALA A 128 3.19 -8.27 14.87
CA ALA A 128 3.23 -9.61 14.29
C ALA A 128 1.91 -10.00 13.59
N ASP A 129 0.83 -9.25 13.79
CA ASP A 129 -0.47 -9.53 13.20
C ASP A 129 -0.71 -8.70 11.94
N SER A 130 0.07 -9.01 10.92
CA SER A 130 0.07 -8.27 9.64
C SER A 130 -1.30 -8.28 8.98
N GLN A 131 -2.02 -9.40 9.02
CA GLN A 131 -3.32 -9.55 8.38
C GLN A 131 -4.38 -8.67 9.05
N HIS A 132 -4.44 -8.69 10.38
CA HIS A 132 -5.34 -7.83 11.14
C HIS A 132 -5.02 -6.34 10.93
N ASN A 133 -3.74 -5.96 10.97
CA ASN A 133 -3.32 -4.57 10.78
C ASN A 133 -3.67 -4.07 9.37
N ALA A 134 -3.47 -4.90 8.34
CA ALA A 134 -3.82 -4.57 6.96
C ALA A 134 -5.33 -4.42 6.77
N GLN A 135 -6.14 -5.31 7.37
CA GLN A 135 -7.59 -5.20 7.31
C GLN A 135 -8.09 -3.94 8.01
N LEU A 136 -7.57 -3.64 9.20
CA LEU A 136 -7.92 -2.43 9.92
C LEU A 136 -7.58 -1.16 9.12
N ALA A 137 -6.41 -1.13 8.47
CA ALA A 137 -6.03 -0.01 7.61
C ALA A 137 -7.00 0.13 6.42
N ALA A 138 -7.38 -0.99 5.78
CA ALA A 138 -8.33 -1.00 4.67
C ALA A 138 -9.71 -0.48 5.12
N ASP A 139 -10.23 -0.97 6.22
CA ASP A 139 -11.54 -0.58 6.78
C ASP A 139 -11.57 0.93 7.10
N VAL A 140 -10.50 1.46 7.70
CA VAL A 140 -10.40 2.90 8.00
C VAL A 140 -10.31 3.73 6.74
N MET A 141 -9.54 3.28 5.74
CA MET A 141 -9.47 3.95 4.43
C MET A 141 -10.83 4.02 3.75
N GLU A 142 -11.58 2.92 3.73
CA GLU A 142 -12.93 2.88 3.16
C GLU A 142 -13.89 3.83 3.89
N GLN A 143 -13.85 3.88 5.23
CA GLN A 143 -14.65 4.82 6.02
C GLN A 143 -14.33 6.28 5.72
N LEU A 144 -13.09 6.58 5.35
CA LEU A 144 -12.65 7.93 4.94
C LEU A 144 -12.95 8.24 3.46
N GLY A 145 -13.47 7.27 2.70
CA GLY A 145 -13.69 7.41 1.25
C GLY A 145 -12.39 7.34 0.43
N ILE A 146 -11.33 6.76 0.98
CA ILE A 146 -10.08 6.47 0.28
C ILE A 146 -10.24 5.14 -0.47
N SER A 147 -9.96 5.15 -1.78
CA SER A 147 -9.94 3.92 -2.56
C SER A 147 -8.84 2.98 -2.09
N VAL A 148 -9.20 1.72 -1.82
CA VAL A 148 -8.27 0.68 -1.39
C VAL A 148 -7.80 -0.12 -2.60
N TYR A 149 -6.49 -0.31 -2.73
CA TYR A 149 -5.83 -1.05 -3.82
C TYR A 149 -4.96 -2.19 -3.30
N ILE A 150 -4.75 -2.27 -1.98
CA ILE A 150 -3.93 -3.28 -1.33
C ILE A 150 -4.76 -3.86 -0.17
N TYR A 151 -5.14 -5.12 -0.31
CA TYR A 151 -5.92 -5.85 0.68
C TYR A 151 -5.04 -6.88 1.44
N PRO A 152 -5.48 -7.39 2.59
CA PRO A 152 -4.74 -8.40 3.36
C PRO A 152 -4.32 -9.62 2.53
N ASP A 153 -5.20 -10.11 1.65
CA ASP A 153 -4.93 -11.27 0.79
C ASP A 153 -3.79 -11.00 -0.19
N ASP A 154 -3.64 -9.75 -0.68
CA ASP A 154 -2.53 -9.35 -1.55
C ASP A 154 -1.19 -9.41 -0.81
N LEU A 155 -1.20 -9.05 0.48
CA LEU A 155 0.00 -9.11 1.33
C LEU A 155 0.39 -10.55 1.64
N GLU A 156 -0.58 -11.41 1.97
CA GLU A 156 -0.33 -12.83 2.21
C GLU A 156 0.24 -13.52 0.96
N ALA A 157 -0.34 -13.27 -0.21
CA ALA A 157 0.10 -13.84 -1.48
C ALA A 157 1.53 -13.42 -1.89
N ASN A 158 2.06 -12.31 -1.34
CA ASN A 158 3.34 -11.72 -1.71
C ASN A 158 4.35 -11.60 -0.55
N ASP A 159 4.27 -12.44 0.47
CA ASP A 159 5.15 -12.39 1.67
C ASP A 159 5.21 -10.99 2.32
N GLY A 160 4.09 -10.29 2.41
CA GLY A 160 4.01 -8.94 2.95
C GLY A 160 4.62 -7.85 2.07
N LYS A 161 5.04 -8.17 0.84
CA LYS A 161 5.67 -7.21 -0.08
C LYS A 161 4.63 -6.57 -0.98
N VAL A 162 4.74 -5.26 -1.13
CA VAL A 162 3.93 -4.45 -2.05
C VAL A 162 4.84 -3.91 -3.15
N ASP A 163 4.41 -4.02 -4.39
CA ASP A 163 5.15 -3.41 -5.50
C ASP A 163 5.07 -1.87 -5.44
N GLU A 164 6.13 -1.20 -5.95
CA GLU A 164 6.28 0.25 -5.86
C GLU A 164 5.10 1.00 -6.53
N LYS A 165 4.56 0.50 -7.62
CA LYS A 165 3.50 1.19 -8.36
C LYS A 165 2.18 1.15 -7.60
N THR A 166 1.83 0.00 -7.05
CA THR A 166 0.62 -0.19 -6.23
C THR A 166 0.73 0.63 -4.95
N LEU A 167 1.88 0.63 -4.28
CA LEU A 167 2.14 1.45 -3.10
C LEU A 167 1.96 2.95 -3.41
N LEU A 168 2.57 3.45 -4.49
CA LEU A 168 2.46 4.86 -4.87
C LEU A 168 1.01 5.24 -5.23
N THR A 169 0.27 4.35 -5.89
CA THR A 169 -1.13 4.56 -6.22
C THR A 169 -1.98 4.65 -4.95
N GLN A 170 -1.75 3.75 -3.99
CA GLN A 170 -2.43 3.78 -2.69
C GLN A 170 -2.11 5.04 -1.90
N LEU A 171 -0.83 5.43 -1.82
CA LEU A 171 -0.41 6.65 -1.14
C LEU A 171 -0.99 7.91 -1.78
N ALA A 172 -1.09 7.96 -3.11
CA ALA A 172 -1.71 9.10 -3.80
C ALA A 172 -3.20 9.21 -3.48
N ALA A 173 -3.93 8.08 -3.45
CA ALA A 173 -5.33 8.05 -3.05
C ALA A 173 -5.51 8.49 -1.59
N ALA A 174 -4.67 8.01 -0.69
CA ALA A 174 -4.68 8.39 0.71
C ALA A 174 -4.39 9.88 0.88
N LYS A 175 -3.33 10.39 0.28
CA LYS A 175 -2.92 11.80 0.39
C LYS A 175 -4.02 12.75 -0.06
N LYS A 176 -4.68 12.46 -1.18
CA LYS A 176 -5.77 13.28 -1.73
C LYS A 176 -6.91 13.50 -0.72
N VAL A 177 -7.18 12.53 0.13
CA VAL A 177 -8.22 12.64 1.16
C VAL A 177 -7.65 13.22 2.46
N LEU A 178 -6.49 12.72 2.89
CA LEU A 178 -5.85 13.11 4.14
C LEU A 178 -5.39 14.58 4.15
N ASP A 179 -5.01 15.16 3.01
CA ASP A 179 -4.66 16.59 2.91
C ASP A 179 -5.85 17.53 3.25
N ASN A 180 -7.10 17.03 3.14
CA ASN A 180 -8.29 17.78 3.58
C ASN A 180 -8.53 17.65 5.09
N LEU A 181 -7.81 16.76 5.78
CA LEU A 181 -7.84 16.59 7.23
C LEU A 181 -6.64 17.31 7.83
N LYS A 182 -6.84 17.93 9.00
CA LYS A 182 -5.69 18.49 9.73
C LYS A 182 -4.97 17.35 10.43
N PRO A 183 -3.63 17.22 10.23
CA PRO A 183 -2.84 16.27 11.02
C PRO A 183 -2.98 16.59 12.52
N VAL A 184 -3.08 15.55 13.33
CA VAL A 184 -3.11 15.72 14.77
C VAL A 184 -1.67 15.94 15.25
N GLU A 185 -1.40 17.08 15.89
CA GLU A 185 -0.14 17.27 16.62
C GLU A 185 -0.14 16.31 17.80
N LYS A 186 0.71 15.28 17.75
CA LYS A 186 0.84 14.35 18.86
C LYS A 186 1.62 14.98 20.00
N ALA A 187 0.99 14.99 21.18
CA ALA A 187 1.77 14.98 22.42
C ALA A 187 2.63 13.71 22.43
N ALA A 188 3.90 13.84 22.86
CA ALA A 188 4.81 12.69 22.93
C ALA A 188 4.12 11.48 23.57
N PRO A 189 4.27 10.27 23.00
CA PRO A 189 3.60 9.09 23.50
C PRO A 189 3.95 8.88 24.97
N ALA A 190 2.93 8.62 25.78
CA ALA A 190 3.16 8.11 27.12
C ALA A 190 4.01 6.82 27.01
N PRO A 191 4.98 6.59 27.89
CA PRO A 191 5.83 5.41 27.82
C PRO A 191 4.94 4.16 27.73
N GLN A 192 5.18 3.36 26.68
CA GLN A 192 4.48 2.08 26.52
C GLN A 192 4.64 1.26 27.81
N PRO A 193 3.58 0.62 28.32
CA PRO A 193 3.78 -0.42 29.29
C PRO A 193 4.75 -1.44 28.68
N GLU A 194 5.82 -1.76 29.38
CA GLU A 194 6.77 -2.78 28.96
C GLU A 194 5.99 -4.03 28.55
N PRO A 195 6.36 -4.70 27.44
CA PRO A 195 5.67 -5.90 27.03
C PRO A 195 5.65 -6.86 28.23
N GLN A 196 4.47 -7.20 28.70
CA GLN A 196 4.33 -8.19 29.76
C GLN A 196 5.06 -9.44 29.27
N PRO A 197 5.97 -10.02 30.07
CA PRO A 197 6.63 -11.24 29.66
C PRO A 197 5.55 -12.26 29.31
N ALA A 198 5.70 -12.86 28.11
CA ALA A 198 4.79 -13.92 27.68
C ALA A 198 4.59 -14.90 28.85
N PRO A 199 3.35 -15.40 29.06
CA PRO A 199 3.11 -16.36 30.13
C PRO A 199 4.14 -17.47 30.00
N VAL A 200 4.92 -17.65 31.04
CA VAL A 200 5.91 -18.72 31.11
C VAL A 200 5.12 -20.00 30.95
N VAL A 201 5.17 -20.60 29.77
CA VAL A 201 4.61 -21.93 29.56
C VAL A 201 5.41 -22.83 30.45
N ASP A 202 4.77 -23.34 31.50
CA ASP A 202 5.40 -24.22 32.47
C ASP A 202 5.83 -25.48 31.71
N ASN A 203 7.14 -25.58 31.44
CA ASN A 203 7.73 -26.74 30.75
C ASN A 203 7.59 -28.03 31.56
N HIS A 204 7.17 -27.93 32.80
CA HIS A 204 7.00 -29.07 33.68
C HIS A 204 5.93 -30.07 33.19
N GLU A 205 4.80 -29.57 32.67
CA GLU A 205 3.75 -30.47 32.13
C GLU A 205 4.22 -31.22 30.87
N LYS A 206 5.05 -30.59 30.06
CA LYS A 206 5.58 -31.24 28.85
C LYS A 206 6.66 -32.30 29.14
N GLU A 207 7.53 -32.04 30.11
CA GLU A 207 8.52 -33.00 30.57
C GLU A 207 7.87 -34.19 31.30
N GLU A 208 6.81 -33.97 32.07
CA GLU A 208 6.06 -35.01 32.76
C GLU A 208 5.28 -35.89 31.79
N ALA A 209 4.67 -35.32 30.75
CA ALA A 209 4.01 -36.08 29.70
C ALA A 209 4.96 -36.90 28.85
N GLU A 210 6.17 -36.41 28.59
CA GLU A 210 7.20 -37.14 27.85
C GLU A 210 7.81 -38.29 28.69
N ARG A 211 7.95 -38.10 30.00
CA ARG A 211 8.41 -39.12 30.93
C ARG A 211 7.39 -40.27 31.07
N LEU A 212 6.10 -39.92 31.20
CA LEU A 212 5.01 -40.91 31.27
C LEU A 212 4.86 -41.69 29.95
N ALA A 213 5.10 -41.07 28.81
CA ALA A 213 5.05 -41.72 27.51
C ALA A 213 6.23 -42.75 27.35
N LYS A 214 7.43 -42.39 27.82
CA LYS A 214 8.59 -43.31 27.83
C LYS A 214 8.39 -44.49 28.76
N GLU A 215 7.87 -44.26 29.95
CA GLU A 215 7.61 -45.33 30.95
C GLU A 215 6.55 -46.33 30.46
N LYS A 216 5.49 -45.84 29.80
CA LYS A 216 4.49 -46.70 29.14
C LYS A 216 5.07 -47.53 28.01
N ALA A 217 5.92 -46.95 27.17
CA ALA A 217 6.56 -47.66 26.06
C ALA A 217 7.52 -48.73 26.53
N GLU A 218 8.22 -48.49 27.65
CA GLU A 218 9.15 -49.47 28.25
C GLU A 218 8.41 -50.63 28.95
N ALA A 219 7.29 -50.32 29.64
CA ALA A 219 6.43 -51.34 30.24
C ALA A 219 5.76 -52.24 29.17
N GLU A 220 5.38 -51.70 28.04
CA GLU A 220 4.79 -52.47 26.94
C GLU A 220 5.82 -53.35 26.22
N ARG A 221 7.09 -52.94 26.22
CA ARG A 221 8.22 -53.75 25.69
C ARG A 221 8.54 -54.93 26.58
N LEU A 222 8.57 -54.73 27.92
CA LEU A 222 8.83 -55.78 28.91
C LEU A 222 7.67 -56.79 29.04
N ALA A 223 6.45 -56.43 28.66
CA ALA A 223 5.32 -57.34 28.66
C ALA A 223 5.23 -58.26 27.41
N LYS A 224 6.09 -58.03 26.41
CA LYS A 224 6.15 -58.79 25.15
C LYS A 224 7.38 -59.73 25.07
N GLU A 225 8.26 -59.71 26.06
CA GLU A 225 9.32 -60.72 26.29
C GLU A 225 8.82 -61.81 27.27
#